data_c11069c8cd25cfee8d86c78bc490b82c
#
_entry.id   c11069c8cd25cfee8d86c78bc490b82c
#
_cell.length_a   1.000
_cell.length_b   1.000
_cell.length_c   1.000
_cell.angle_alpha   90.00
_cell.angle_beta   90.00
_cell.angle_gamma   90.00
#
_symmetry.space_group_name_H-M   'P 1'
#
loop_
_entity.id
_entity.type
_entity.pdbx_description
1 polymer ?
#
loop_
_entity_poly.entity_id
_entity_poly.type
_entity_poly.pdbx_seq_one_letter_code
_entity_poly.pdbx_strand_id
1 'polypeptide(L)' 'MLLQGDVAVLSAAAFVDDTQISLTEIDINEKHIWNNKRIADISIDEDQLIILVQRGERYIIPGGDVVLTQGDQVVLSSRT' A
#
# COMPACT_ATOMS: atom_id res chain seq x y z
N MET A 1 18.85 5.15 -1.55
CA MET A 1 18.00 5.17 -1.77
C MET A 1 17.15 5.84 -1.50
N LEU A 2 16.82 6.19 -1.54
CA LEU A 2 15.99 6.58 -1.43
C LEU A 2 14.78 6.50 -1.38
N LEU A 3 14.48 6.53 -0.54
CA LEU A 3 13.22 5.89 -0.43
C LEU A 3 12.03 6.78 -0.61
N GLN A 4 12.09 7.99 -0.22
CA GLN A 4 11.05 8.94 -0.55
C GLN A 4 10.91 9.09 -2.06
N GLY A 5 12.00 8.94 -2.74
CA GLY A 5 11.96 8.96 -4.18
C GLY A 5 11.15 7.83 -4.75
N ASP A 6 11.09 6.71 -4.04
CA ASP A 6 10.37 5.55 -4.54
C ASP A 6 8.90 5.81 -4.68
N VAL A 7 8.28 6.45 -3.72
CA VAL A 7 6.86 6.75 -3.81
C VAL A 7 6.60 7.76 -4.93
N ALA A 8 7.44 8.75 -5.05
CA ALA A 8 7.30 9.73 -6.13
C ALA A 8 7.47 9.08 -7.49
N VAL A 9 8.40 8.15 -7.61
CA VAL A 9 8.62 7.44 -8.87
C VAL A 9 7.41 6.60 -9.23
N LEU A 10 6.81 5.94 -8.25
CA LEU A 10 5.61 5.16 -8.50
C LEU A 10 4.48 6.05 -9.01
N SER A 11 4.31 7.22 -8.42
CA SER A 11 3.29 8.15 -8.88
C SER A 11 3.56 8.60 -10.31
N ALA A 12 4.81 8.90 -10.64
CA ALA A 12 5.16 9.32 -11.98
C ALA A 12 4.92 8.20 -13.00
N ALA A 13 5.30 6.98 -12.63
CA ALA A 13 5.13 5.84 -13.52
C ALA A 13 3.66 5.56 -13.82
N ALA A 14 2.76 5.89 -12.90
CA ALA A 14 1.34 5.63 -13.07
C ALA A 14 0.71 6.42 -14.21
N PHE A 15 1.39 7.43 -14.72
CA PHE A 15 0.84 8.25 -15.80
C PHE A 15 1.43 7.95 -17.18
N VAL A 16 2.26 6.92 -17.26
CA VAL A 16 2.99 6.66 -18.51
C VAL A 16 2.06 6.24 -19.64
N ASP A 17 1.02 5.50 -19.35
CA ASP A 17 0.16 4.92 -20.39
C ASP A 17 -1.27 5.43 -20.33
N ASP A 18 -1.45 6.65 -19.90
CA ASP A 18 -2.75 7.33 -19.82
C ASP A 18 -3.74 6.70 -18.85
N THR A 19 -3.36 5.67 -18.13
CA THR A 19 -4.21 5.09 -17.10
C THR A 19 -4.13 5.96 -15.86
N GLN A 20 -5.26 6.38 -15.36
CA GLN A 20 -5.29 7.16 -14.13
C GLN A 20 -5.27 6.25 -12.92
N ILE A 21 -4.24 6.37 -12.14
CA ILE A 21 -4.06 5.60 -10.92
C ILE A 21 -3.86 6.57 -9.77
N SER A 22 -4.64 6.38 -8.72
CA SER A 22 -4.51 7.16 -7.49
C SER A 22 -3.76 6.34 -6.46
N LEU A 23 -2.85 6.98 -5.75
CA LEU A 23 -2.15 6.36 -4.63
C LEU A 23 -2.71 6.92 -3.33
N THR A 24 -3.04 6.05 -2.41
CA THR A 24 -3.60 6.41 -1.12
C THR A 24 -2.77 5.77 -0.03
N GLU A 25 -2.46 6.53 1.00
CA GLU A 25 -1.78 6.00 2.17
C GLU A 25 -2.81 5.78 3.27
N ILE A 26 -2.79 4.59 3.85
CA ILE A 26 -3.73 4.19 4.89
C ILE A 26 -2.93 3.86 6.14
N ASP A 27 -3.23 4.55 7.24
CA ASP A 27 -2.60 4.27 8.53
C ASP A 27 -3.39 3.18 9.24
N ILE A 28 -2.71 2.14 9.67
CA ILE A 28 -3.34 1.07 10.42
C ILE A 28 -3.27 1.40 11.90
N ASN A 29 -4.41 1.66 12.52
CA ASN A 29 -4.49 1.82 13.96
C ASN A 29 -5.12 0.57 14.57
N GLU A 30 -5.18 0.52 15.89
CA GLU A 30 -5.64 -0.69 16.56
C GLU A 30 -7.08 -1.04 16.23
N LYS A 31 -7.87 -0.07 15.77
CA LYS A 31 -9.28 -0.29 15.44
C LYS A 31 -9.52 -0.47 13.94
N HIS A 32 -8.47 -0.39 13.14
CA HIS A 32 -8.63 -0.56 11.71
C HIS A 32 -9.01 -2.01 11.40
N ILE A 33 -9.92 -2.18 10.44
CA ILE A 33 -10.41 -3.52 10.10
C ILE A 33 -9.31 -4.44 9.56
N TRP A 34 -8.20 -3.85 9.09
CA TRP A 34 -7.07 -4.63 8.56
C TRP A 34 -6.03 -4.94 9.64
N ASN A 35 -6.18 -4.40 10.85
CA ASN A 35 -5.22 -4.65 11.91
C ASN A 35 -5.20 -6.14 12.26
N ASN A 36 -4.01 -6.72 12.32
CA ASN A 36 -3.79 -8.13 12.64
C ASN A 36 -4.30 -9.09 11.57
N LYS A 37 -4.52 -8.62 10.35
CA LYS A 37 -4.94 -9.48 9.25
C LYS A 37 -3.83 -9.67 8.24
N ARG A 38 -3.78 -10.88 7.66
CA ARG A 38 -2.89 -11.13 6.54
C ARG A 38 -3.42 -10.43 5.30
N ILE A 39 -2.52 -9.96 4.47
CA ILE A 39 -2.92 -9.31 3.23
C ILE A 39 -3.80 -10.23 2.38
N ALA A 40 -3.51 -11.52 2.36
CA ALA A 40 -4.31 -12.49 1.61
C ALA A 40 -5.77 -12.55 2.08
N ASP A 41 -6.04 -12.15 3.31
CA ASP A 41 -7.38 -12.22 3.89
C ASP A 41 -8.14 -10.88 3.83
N ILE A 42 -7.52 -9.88 3.23
CA ILE A 42 -8.13 -8.55 3.12
C ILE A 42 -8.92 -8.46 1.83
N SER A 43 -10.17 -8.01 1.93
CA SER A 43 -11.00 -7.77 0.76
C SER A 43 -10.79 -6.34 0.28
N ILE A 44 -10.32 -6.22 -0.95
CA ILE A 44 -10.19 -4.93 -1.63
C ILE A 44 -10.85 -5.07 -2.99
N ASP A 45 -11.17 -3.93 -3.61
CA ASP A 45 -11.80 -3.93 -4.92
C ASP A 45 -10.84 -4.45 -5.99
N GLU A 46 -11.40 -4.92 -7.10
CA GLU A 46 -10.60 -5.41 -8.22
C GLU A 46 -9.66 -4.35 -8.79
N ASP A 47 -10.05 -3.09 -8.66
CA ASP A 47 -9.27 -1.98 -9.19
C ASP A 47 -8.21 -1.48 -8.22
N GLN A 48 -8.06 -2.15 -7.10
CA GLN A 48 -7.15 -1.73 -6.04
C GLN A 48 -6.05 -2.75 -5.83
N LEU A 49 -4.90 -2.26 -5.42
CA LEU A 49 -3.75 -3.11 -5.13
C LEU A 49 -2.94 -2.50 -4.01
N ILE A 50 -2.57 -3.32 -3.04
CA ILE A 50 -1.62 -2.91 -2.02
C ILE A 50 -0.23 -3.04 -2.61
N ILE A 51 0.49 -1.93 -2.70
CA ILE A 51 1.79 -1.92 -3.38
C ILE A 51 2.98 -1.80 -2.46
N LEU A 52 2.76 -1.36 -1.22
CA LEU A 52 3.85 -1.17 -0.29
C LEU A 52 3.31 -1.08 1.12
N VAL A 53 4.06 -1.61 2.08
CA VAL A 53 3.77 -1.44 3.50
C VAL A 53 4.99 -0.81 4.14
N GLN A 54 4.80 0.30 4.85
CA GLN A 54 5.87 0.93 5.61
C GLN A 54 5.64 0.64 7.09
N ARG A 55 6.64 0.05 7.73
CA ARG A 55 6.61 -0.29 9.15
C ARG A 55 7.77 0.39 9.83
N GLY A 56 7.50 1.52 10.49
CA GLY A 56 8.55 2.35 11.02
C GLY A 56 9.44 2.85 9.90
N GLU A 57 10.71 2.53 9.95
CA GLU A 57 11.67 2.92 8.91
C GLU A 57 11.88 1.83 7.88
N ARG A 58 11.10 0.76 7.93
CA ARG A 58 11.24 -0.39 7.03
C ARG A 58 10.17 -0.38 5.96
N TYR A 59 10.54 -0.83 4.78
CA TYR A 59 9.61 -1.02 3.68
C TYR A 59 9.44 -2.50 3.44
N ILE A 60 8.21 -2.95 3.39
CA ILE A 60 7.88 -4.38 3.27
C ILE A 60 7.17 -4.60 1.95
N ILE A 61 7.65 -5.56 1.19
CA ILE A 61 6.97 -5.98 -0.04
C ILE A 61 5.71 -6.74 0.37
N PRO A 62 4.54 -6.33 -0.12
CA PRO A 62 3.28 -6.90 0.34
C PRO A 62 3.03 -8.28 -0.26
N GLY A 63 3.43 -9.30 0.45
CA GLY A 63 3.07 -10.68 0.11
C GLY A 63 1.79 -11.06 0.85
N GLY A 64 1.13 -12.12 0.39
CA GLY A 64 -0.13 -12.55 0.99
C GLY A 64 -0.02 -12.96 2.45
N ASP A 65 1.14 -13.41 2.88
CA ASP A 65 1.38 -13.84 4.25
C ASP A 65 1.82 -12.73 5.19
N VAL A 66 1.98 -11.52 4.67
CA VAL A 66 2.34 -10.37 5.51
C VAL A 66 1.13 -10.00 6.36
N VAL A 67 1.33 -9.91 7.67
CA VAL A 67 0.28 -9.50 8.60
C VAL A 67 0.42 -8.00 8.85
N LEU A 68 -0.63 -7.25 8.56
CA LEU A 68 -0.65 -5.83 8.86
C LEU A 68 -0.86 -5.65 10.36
N THR A 69 -0.23 -4.64 10.92
CA THR A 69 -0.32 -4.40 12.35
C THR A 69 -0.36 -2.91 12.62
N GLN A 70 -0.78 -2.58 13.82
CA GLN A 70 -0.86 -1.19 14.27
C GLN A 70 0.45 -0.46 14.02
N GLY A 71 0.37 0.73 13.47
CA GLY A 71 1.52 1.55 13.14
C GLY A 71 1.98 1.42 11.71
N ASP A 72 1.48 0.41 10.99
CA ASP A 72 1.82 0.26 9.58
C ASP A 72 1.16 1.35 8.75
N GLN A 73 1.84 1.75 7.69
CA GLN A 73 1.27 2.61 6.69
C GLN A 73 1.23 1.83 5.38
N VAL A 74 0.05 1.71 4.82
CA VAL A 74 -0.18 0.92 3.61
C VAL A 74 -0.37 1.86 2.44
N VAL A 75 0.37 1.62 1.36
CA VAL A 75 0.18 2.37 0.12
C VAL A 75 -0.70 1.52 -0.80
N LEU A 76 -1.83 2.08 -1.15
CA LEU A 76 -2.84 1.44 -1.97
C LEU A 76 -2.96 2.18 -3.29
N SER A 77 -2.91 1.44 -4.38
CA SER A 77 -3.21 2.02 -5.68
C SER A 77 -4.66 1.71 -6.05
N SER A 78 -5.31 2.69 -6.68
CA SER A 78 -6.67 2.51 -7.19
C SER A 78 -6.71 3.03 -8.61
N ARG A 79 -7.28 2.25 -9.50
CA ARG A 79 -7.47 2.67 -10.88
C ARG A 79 -8.82 3.37 -11.00
N THR A 80 -8.79 4.54 -11.60
CA THR A 80 -10.01 5.34 -11.76
C THR A 80 -10.62 5.21 -13.16
#